data_57afb1910f02c7055820446e4f8f6956
#
_entry.id   57afb1910f02c7055820446e4f8f6956
#
_cell.length_a   1.000
_cell.length_b   1.000
_cell.length_c   1.000
_cell.angle_alpha   90.00
_cell.angle_beta   90.00
_cell.angle_gamma   90.00
#
_symmetry.space_group_name_H-M   'P 1'
#
loop_
_entity.id
_entity.type
_entity.pdbx_description
1 polymer ?
#
loop_
_entity_poly.entity_id
_entity_poly.type
_entity_poly.pdbx_seq_one_letter_code
_entity_poly.pdbx_strand_id
1 'polypeptide(L)'
;LSIDHFSCDFIETLGVNCMKDLARVNFEFQKIKRNYYLSKGVQMVAPETIFFSYDTQIGKDVTIQPNVYFGLEVKIKDRVTLRSFSYLDNVIVSNDSVIGPYARIRDGVEIKENSKIGNFVEIKKSKVDRNVKISHLSYIGDSIINSDSNIGAGAITCNYDGFRKNKTIIGKNCFIGSNTSLVAPLNIKKGSVVGAGTVINKDLSLIHI
;
A
#
# COMPACT_ATOMS: atom_id res chain seq x y z
N LEU A 1 -35.19 -37.76 20.54
CA LEU A 1 -34.38 -36.60 20.18
C LEU A 1 -33.06 -36.67 20.95
N SER A 2 -31.96 -36.93 20.29
CA SER A 2 -30.61 -36.77 20.86
C SER A 2 -30.28 -35.28 20.86
N ILE A 3 -29.87 -34.77 22.00
CA ILE A 3 -29.36 -33.38 22.11
C ILE A 3 -27.86 -33.48 22.27
N ASP A 4 -27.11 -32.95 21.28
CA ASP A 4 -25.69 -32.84 21.36
C ASP A 4 -25.28 -31.47 21.90
N HIS A 5 -24.31 -31.45 22.81
CA HIS A 5 -23.78 -30.23 23.39
C HIS A 5 -22.48 -29.84 22.64
N PHE A 6 -22.47 -28.64 22.11
CA PHE A 6 -21.26 -28.02 21.53
C PHE A 6 -20.76 -26.93 22.48
N SER A 7 -19.49 -27.01 22.87
CA SER A 7 -18.82 -25.95 23.63
C SER A 7 -18.20 -24.96 22.66
N CYS A 8 -18.59 -23.70 22.74
CA CYS A 8 -18.00 -22.61 21.97
C CYS A 8 -17.75 -21.40 22.87
N ASP A 9 -16.86 -20.51 22.47
CA ASP A 9 -16.62 -19.25 23.19
C ASP A 9 -17.86 -18.35 23.11
N PHE A 10 -18.16 -17.64 24.20
CA PHE A 10 -19.31 -16.71 24.26
C PHE A 10 -19.27 -15.67 23.11
N ILE A 11 -18.06 -15.27 22.68
CA ILE A 11 -17.89 -14.32 21.58
C ILE A 11 -18.45 -14.85 20.25
N GLU A 12 -18.35 -16.17 20.00
CA GLU A 12 -18.85 -16.82 18.79
C GLU A 12 -20.39 -16.88 18.74
N THR A 13 -21.05 -16.68 19.87
CA THR A 13 -22.54 -16.68 19.99
C THR A 13 -23.14 -15.28 19.88
N LEU A 14 -22.35 -14.23 19.73
CA LEU A 14 -22.85 -12.86 19.69
C LEU A 14 -23.70 -12.61 18.43
N GLY A 15 -24.99 -12.34 18.65
CA GLY A 15 -25.90 -11.90 17.59
C GLY A 15 -25.75 -10.39 17.29
N VAL A 16 -26.07 -10.01 16.05
CA VAL A 16 -26.09 -8.60 15.62
C VAL A 16 -27.50 -8.22 15.22
N ASN A 17 -28.17 -7.39 16.04
CA ASN A 17 -29.51 -6.91 15.79
C ASN A 17 -29.57 -5.39 15.59
N CYS A 18 -28.52 -4.67 15.99
CA CYS A 18 -28.44 -3.22 15.88
C CYS A 18 -26.99 -2.76 15.67
N MET A 19 -26.79 -1.48 15.37
CA MET A 19 -25.45 -0.89 15.16
C MET A 19 -24.55 -0.97 16.39
N LYS A 20 -25.12 -0.96 17.60
CA LYS A 20 -24.38 -1.16 18.84
C LYS A 20 -23.81 -2.57 18.94
N ASP A 21 -24.60 -3.58 18.57
CA ASP A 21 -24.13 -4.97 18.54
C ASP A 21 -23.03 -5.16 17.49
N LEU A 22 -23.22 -4.56 16.30
CA LEU A 22 -22.20 -4.59 15.24
C LEU A 22 -20.88 -3.98 15.72
N ALA A 23 -20.93 -2.82 16.38
CA ALA A 23 -19.74 -2.17 16.93
C ALA A 23 -19.04 -3.06 17.97
N ARG A 24 -19.81 -3.72 18.85
CA ARG A 24 -19.28 -4.66 19.84
C ARG A 24 -18.63 -5.88 19.19
N VAL A 25 -19.29 -6.52 18.22
CA VAL A 25 -18.75 -7.68 17.52
C VAL A 25 -17.48 -7.32 16.76
N ASN A 26 -17.46 -6.16 16.08
CA ASN A 26 -16.26 -5.67 15.41
C ASN A 26 -15.12 -5.42 16.41
N PHE A 27 -15.39 -4.85 17.57
CA PHE A 27 -14.36 -4.64 18.59
C PHE A 27 -13.72 -5.96 19.05
N GLU A 28 -14.52 -7.00 19.32
CA GLU A 28 -14.02 -8.31 19.70
C GLU A 28 -13.26 -8.99 18.54
N PHE A 29 -13.77 -8.89 17.33
CA PHE A 29 -13.08 -9.38 16.14
C PHE A 29 -11.68 -8.73 15.99
N GLN A 30 -11.58 -7.41 16.14
CA GLN A 30 -10.30 -6.71 16.08
C GLN A 30 -9.33 -7.18 17.17
N LYS A 31 -9.83 -7.44 18.38
CA LYS A 31 -9.04 -7.98 19.49
C LYS A 31 -8.49 -9.38 19.16
N ILE A 32 -9.33 -10.26 18.62
CA ILE A 32 -8.93 -11.60 18.18
C ILE A 32 -7.85 -11.52 17.10
N LYS A 33 -8.04 -10.70 16.07
CA LYS A 33 -7.07 -10.53 14.96
C LYS A 33 -5.72 -10.01 15.46
N ARG A 34 -5.71 -9.00 16.34
CA ARG A 34 -4.48 -8.45 16.92
C ARG A 34 -3.74 -9.50 17.74
N ASN A 35 -4.43 -10.21 18.63
CA ASN A 35 -3.84 -11.25 19.45
C ASN A 35 -3.26 -12.39 18.59
N TYR A 36 -3.96 -12.79 17.53
CA TYR A 36 -3.47 -13.77 16.58
C TYR A 36 -2.13 -13.34 15.96
N TYR A 37 -2.02 -12.12 15.44
CA TYR A 37 -0.79 -11.64 14.81
C TYR A 37 0.34 -11.39 15.83
N LEU A 38 0.03 -10.91 17.03
CA LEU A 38 1.00 -10.79 18.12
C LEU A 38 1.57 -12.17 18.49
N SER A 39 0.74 -13.21 18.59
CA SER A 39 1.20 -14.59 18.87
C SER A 39 2.03 -15.18 17.72
N LYS A 40 1.94 -14.64 16.51
CA LYS A 40 2.76 -15.00 15.35
C LYS A 40 4.05 -14.16 15.22
N GLY A 41 4.34 -13.30 16.19
CA GLY A 41 5.56 -12.50 16.23
C GLY A 41 5.50 -11.19 15.43
N VAL A 42 4.32 -10.75 14.99
CA VAL A 42 4.16 -9.43 14.39
C VAL A 42 4.29 -8.36 15.48
N GLN A 43 5.18 -7.40 15.28
CA GLN A 43 5.40 -6.30 16.20
C GLN A 43 4.35 -5.20 15.97
N MET A 44 3.58 -4.86 16.99
CA MET A 44 2.58 -3.79 16.94
C MET A 44 2.85 -2.78 18.04
N VAL A 45 3.01 -1.53 17.65
CA VAL A 45 3.06 -0.40 18.60
C VAL A 45 1.63 0.13 18.75
N ALA A 46 1.08 0.16 19.96
CA ALA A 46 -0.31 0.49 20.25
C ALA A 46 -1.31 -0.36 19.43
N PRO A 47 -1.38 -1.68 19.68
CA PRO A 47 -2.19 -2.60 18.86
C PRO A 47 -3.66 -2.19 18.75
N GLU A 48 -4.21 -1.56 19.78
CA GLU A 48 -5.61 -1.10 19.84
C GLU A 48 -5.98 -0.09 18.75
N THR A 49 -4.98 0.55 18.15
CA THR A 49 -5.16 1.56 17.08
C THR A 49 -5.07 0.97 15.67
N ILE A 50 -4.79 -0.32 15.54
CA ILE A 50 -4.61 -0.99 14.26
C ILE A 50 -5.91 -1.72 13.91
N PHE A 51 -6.40 -1.54 12.69
CA PHE A 51 -7.63 -2.16 12.20
C PHE A 51 -7.35 -3.14 11.06
N PHE A 52 -7.83 -4.37 11.21
CA PHE A 52 -7.66 -5.45 10.23
C PHE A 52 -8.98 -5.79 9.55
N SER A 53 -8.93 -6.03 8.24
CA SER A 53 -9.98 -6.78 7.54
C SER A 53 -9.90 -8.27 7.91
N TYR A 54 -10.99 -8.99 7.66
CA TYR A 54 -11.08 -10.42 7.98
C TYR A 54 -10.08 -11.27 7.18
N ASP A 55 -9.76 -10.86 5.97
CA ASP A 55 -8.90 -11.56 5.00
C ASP A 55 -7.45 -11.07 4.97
N THR A 56 -7.09 -10.09 5.81
CA THR A 56 -5.71 -9.59 5.91
C THR A 56 -4.73 -10.73 6.18
N GLN A 57 -3.62 -10.74 5.46
CA GLN A 57 -2.52 -11.71 5.62
C GLN A 57 -1.22 -10.97 5.93
N ILE A 58 -0.52 -11.40 6.99
CA ILE A 58 0.74 -10.79 7.42
C ILE A 58 1.80 -11.87 7.62
N GLY A 59 2.98 -11.65 7.04
CA GLY A 59 4.15 -12.50 7.14
C GLY A 59 4.90 -12.37 8.46
N LYS A 60 6.14 -12.83 8.48
CA LYS A 60 7.00 -12.84 9.66
C LYS A 60 7.77 -11.53 9.82
N ASP A 61 8.12 -11.20 11.06
CA ASP A 61 8.97 -10.04 11.40
C ASP A 61 8.45 -8.70 10.85
N VAL A 62 7.14 -8.59 10.70
CA VAL A 62 6.48 -7.35 10.27
C VAL A 62 6.33 -6.42 11.46
N THR A 63 6.65 -5.14 11.25
CA THR A 63 6.44 -4.07 12.24
C THR A 63 5.31 -3.16 11.80
N ILE A 64 4.30 -2.96 12.66
CA ILE A 64 3.16 -2.10 12.40
C ILE A 64 3.11 -1.00 13.46
N GLN A 65 3.21 0.25 13.01
CA GLN A 65 3.09 1.44 13.85
C GLN A 65 1.61 1.81 14.08
N PRO A 66 1.31 2.73 15.01
CA PRO A 66 -0.07 3.10 15.35
C PRO A 66 -0.90 3.60 14.16
N ASN A 67 -2.22 3.40 14.24
CA ASN A 67 -3.21 3.94 13.30
C ASN A 67 -3.02 3.43 11.85
N VAL A 68 -2.61 2.20 11.67
CA VAL A 68 -2.60 1.56 10.34
C VAL A 68 -3.95 0.88 10.11
N TYR A 69 -4.51 1.10 8.94
CA TYR A 69 -5.78 0.52 8.51
C TYR A 69 -5.58 -0.46 7.35
N PHE A 70 -6.08 -1.67 7.52
CA PHE A 70 -6.10 -2.71 6.49
C PHE A 70 -7.53 -2.90 5.99
N GLY A 71 -7.76 -2.53 4.73
CA GLY A 71 -8.96 -2.88 3.97
C GLY A 71 -8.93 -4.34 3.50
N LEU A 72 -9.75 -4.66 2.53
CA LEU A 72 -9.84 -6.00 1.96
C LEU A 72 -8.61 -6.36 1.13
N GLU A 73 -8.34 -7.67 0.97
CA GLU A 73 -7.33 -8.24 0.07
C GLU A 73 -5.90 -7.70 0.29
N VAL A 74 -5.55 -7.38 1.54
CA VAL A 74 -4.20 -6.91 1.87
C VAL A 74 -3.30 -8.08 2.24
N LYS A 75 -2.15 -8.19 1.55
CA LYS A 75 -1.11 -9.20 1.80
C LYS A 75 0.23 -8.54 2.04
N ILE A 76 0.72 -8.65 3.26
CA ILE A 76 2.02 -8.15 3.69
C ILE A 76 2.97 -9.33 3.83
N LYS A 77 4.11 -9.28 3.16
CA LYS A 77 5.15 -10.29 3.24
C LYS A 77 6.10 -10.02 4.42
N ASP A 78 7.21 -10.76 4.49
CA ASP A 78 8.10 -10.75 5.64
C ASP A 78 8.92 -9.46 5.76
N ARG A 79 9.25 -9.07 6.99
CA ARG A 79 10.12 -7.94 7.36
C ARG A 79 9.69 -6.59 6.79
N VAL A 80 8.40 -6.44 6.51
CA VAL A 80 7.81 -5.17 6.08
C VAL A 80 7.60 -4.26 7.28
N THR A 81 7.88 -2.97 7.12
CA THR A 81 7.55 -1.94 8.10
C THR A 81 6.41 -1.07 7.60
N LEU A 82 5.29 -1.08 8.32
CA LEU A 82 4.15 -0.20 8.08
C LEU A 82 4.17 0.94 9.10
N ARG A 83 4.33 2.16 8.62
CA ARG A 83 4.39 3.36 9.46
C ARG A 83 3.01 3.95 9.69
N SER A 84 2.91 4.73 10.75
CA SER A 84 1.65 5.30 11.27
C SER A 84 0.78 5.98 10.21
N PHE A 85 -0.52 5.89 10.41
CA PHE A 85 -1.54 6.55 9.58
C PHE A 85 -1.54 6.10 8.11
N SER A 86 -1.07 4.90 7.83
CA SER A 86 -1.11 4.33 6.48
C SER A 86 -2.43 3.57 6.26
N TYR A 87 -2.99 3.73 5.06
CA TYR A 87 -4.20 3.04 4.60
C TYR A 87 -3.85 2.12 3.44
N LEU A 88 -4.16 0.82 3.58
CA LEU A 88 -3.91 -0.20 2.57
C LEU A 88 -5.22 -0.92 2.23
N ASP A 89 -5.51 -1.10 0.94
CA ASP A 89 -6.71 -1.77 0.45
C ASP A 89 -6.42 -2.43 -0.91
N ASN A 90 -6.64 -3.73 -1.03
CA ASN A 90 -6.29 -4.54 -2.20
C ASN A 90 -4.83 -4.32 -2.65
N VAL A 91 -3.90 -4.74 -1.79
CA VAL A 91 -2.46 -4.46 -1.94
C VAL A 91 -1.63 -5.68 -1.59
N ILE A 92 -0.59 -5.92 -2.38
CA ILE A 92 0.47 -6.87 -2.05
C ILE A 92 1.76 -6.09 -1.79
N VAL A 93 2.33 -6.22 -0.58
CA VAL A 93 3.62 -5.63 -0.22
C VAL A 93 4.63 -6.75 0.00
N SER A 94 5.67 -6.79 -0.81
CA SER A 94 6.74 -7.80 -0.73
C SER A 94 7.78 -7.44 0.34
N ASN A 95 8.67 -8.40 0.60
CA ASN A 95 9.63 -8.40 1.70
C ASN A 95 10.47 -7.12 1.79
N ASP A 96 10.88 -6.78 3.00
CA ASP A 96 11.86 -5.72 3.29
C ASP A 96 11.42 -4.31 2.84
N SER A 97 10.14 -4.13 2.51
CA SER A 97 9.60 -2.85 2.07
C SER A 97 9.14 -1.98 3.24
N VAL A 98 9.18 -0.66 3.05
CA VAL A 98 8.74 0.32 4.04
C VAL A 98 7.62 1.17 3.46
N ILE A 99 6.46 1.22 4.16
CA ILE A 99 5.28 1.96 3.74
C ILE A 99 4.93 3.03 4.78
N GLY A 100 4.71 4.25 4.34
CA GLY A 100 4.28 5.35 5.17
C GLY A 100 5.42 6.20 5.78
N PRO A 101 5.09 7.11 6.74
CA PRO A 101 3.73 7.33 7.28
C PRO A 101 2.77 8.03 6.30
N TYR A 102 1.47 8.04 6.62
CA TYR A 102 0.45 8.71 5.81
C TYR A 102 0.42 8.27 4.34
N ALA A 103 0.72 7.02 4.05
CA ALA A 103 0.62 6.47 2.70
C ALA A 103 -0.80 5.92 2.45
N ARG A 104 -1.33 6.15 1.24
CA ARG A 104 -2.59 5.56 0.78
C ARG A 104 -2.34 4.64 -0.40
N ILE A 105 -2.49 3.33 -0.20
CA ILE A 105 -2.19 2.33 -1.23
C ILE A 105 -3.47 1.53 -1.49
N ARG A 106 -3.95 1.49 -2.76
CA ARG A 106 -5.26 0.91 -3.04
C ARG A 106 -5.46 0.38 -4.46
N ASP A 107 -6.55 -0.37 -4.65
CA ASP A 107 -7.07 -0.79 -5.95
C ASP A 107 -6.11 -1.66 -6.77
N GLY A 108 -5.55 -2.72 -6.20
CA GLY A 108 -4.73 -3.69 -6.93
C GLY A 108 -3.29 -3.26 -7.14
N VAL A 109 -2.66 -2.70 -6.11
CA VAL A 109 -1.24 -2.31 -6.14
C VAL A 109 -0.36 -3.50 -5.74
N GLU A 110 0.72 -3.72 -6.49
CA GLU A 110 1.80 -4.63 -6.15
C GLU A 110 3.08 -3.85 -5.90
N ILE A 111 3.67 -3.98 -4.70
CA ILE A 111 4.95 -3.39 -4.33
C ILE A 111 5.94 -4.53 -4.10
N LYS A 112 7.01 -4.56 -4.90
CA LYS A 112 8.07 -5.57 -4.81
C LYS A 112 9.12 -5.19 -3.74
N GLU A 113 10.05 -6.09 -3.54
CA GLU A 113 11.02 -6.11 -2.43
C GLU A 113 11.84 -4.81 -2.31
N ASN A 114 12.24 -4.50 -1.09
CA ASN A 114 13.13 -3.37 -0.75
C ASN A 114 12.62 -2.00 -1.22
N SER A 115 11.35 -1.85 -1.51
CA SER A 115 10.79 -0.60 -1.98
C SER A 115 10.39 0.31 -0.82
N LYS A 116 10.52 1.62 -1.01
CA LYS A 116 10.20 2.63 0.00
C LYS A 116 9.13 3.57 -0.51
N ILE A 117 7.96 3.50 0.11
CA ILE A 117 6.84 4.40 -0.13
C ILE A 117 6.70 5.29 1.10
N GLY A 118 6.89 6.57 0.96
CA GLY A 118 6.95 7.50 2.09
C GLY A 118 5.66 8.26 2.33
N ASN A 119 5.81 9.42 2.98
CA ASN A 119 4.69 10.19 3.49
C ASN A 119 3.90 10.91 2.39
N PHE A 120 2.58 10.91 2.56
CA PHE A 120 1.63 11.54 1.64
C PHE A 120 1.77 11.06 0.20
N VAL A 121 2.11 9.78 0.04
CA VAL A 121 2.15 9.12 -1.26
C VAL A 121 0.86 8.34 -1.45
N GLU A 122 0.16 8.60 -2.55
CA GLU A 122 -0.96 7.77 -2.99
C GLU A 122 -0.54 6.93 -4.19
N ILE A 123 -0.78 5.61 -4.12
CA ILE A 123 -0.57 4.68 -5.23
C ILE A 123 -1.87 3.94 -5.51
N LYS A 124 -2.24 3.88 -6.79
CA LYS A 124 -3.47 3.24 -7.25
C LYS A 124 -3.25 2.48 -8.56
N LYS A 125 -3.77 1.24 -8.65
CA LYS A 125 -3.74 0.41 -9.88
C LYS A 125 -2.37 0.38 -10.55
N SER A 126 -1.32 0.16 -9.75
CA SER A 126 0.07 0.31 -10.20
C SER A 126 0.94 -0.85 -9.74
N LYS A 127 2.02 -1.08 -10.49
CA LYS A 127 3.06 -2.04 -10.13
C LYS A 127 4.36 -1.29 -9.85
N VAL A 128 4.89 -1.50 -8.66
CA VAL A 128 6.15 -0.92 -8.19
C VAL A 128 7.14 -2.06 -8.04
N ASP A 129 8.18 -2.09 -8.87
CA ASP A 129 9.20 -3.13 -8.86
C ASP A 129 10.19 -2.91 -7.68
N ARG A 130 11.15 -3.83 -7.53
CA ARG A 130 12.10 -3.85 -6.41
C ARG A 130 12.98 -2.59 -6.36
N ASN A 131 13.41 -2.22 -5.16
CA ASN A 131 14.31 -1.10 -4.87
C ASN A 131 13.79 0.28 -5.34
N VAL A 132 12.52 0.42 -5.60
CA VAL A 132 11.93 1.70 -6.01
C VAL A 132 11.73 2.59 -4.78
N LYS A 133 12.02 3.89 -4.96
CA LYS A 133 11.82 4.91 -3.93
C LYS A 133 10.82 5.96 -4.39
N ILE A 134 9.73 6.11 -3.63
CA ILE A 134 8.70 7.15 -3.81
C ILE A 134 8.49 7.78 -2.44
N SER A 135 9.30 8.76 -2.09
CA SER A 135 9.48 9.12 -0.67
C SER A 135 8.50 10.17 -0.16
N HIS A 136 7.95 11.05 -1.00
CA HIS A 136 7.16 12.19 -0.51
C HIS A 136 6.13 12.68 -1.52
N LEU A 137 4.91 13.01 -1.03
CA LEU A 137 3.94 13.91 -1.68
C LEU A 137 3.63 13.56 -3.16
N SER A 138 3.59 12.30 -3.53
CA SER A 138 3.44 11.88 -4.94
C SER A 138 2.13 11.14 -5.18
N TYR A 139 1.56 11.32 -6.38
CA TYR A 139 0.45 10.52 -6.87
C TYR A 139 0.88 9.62 -8.02
N ILE A 140 0.73 8.31 -7.85
CA ILE A 140 1.09 7.28 -8.81
C ILE A 140 -0.16 6.47 -9.16
N GLY A 141 -0.76 6.76 -10.29
CA GLY A 141 -1.95 6.08 -10.79
C GLY A 141 -1.72 5.38 -12.12
N ASP A 142 -2.31 4.18 -12.29
CA ASP A 142 -2.29 3.39 -13.52
C ASP A 142 -0.87 3.25 -14.12
N SER A 143 0.12 2.92 -13.28
CA SER A 143 1.54 3.01 -13.64
C SER A 143 2.30 1.71 -13.44
N ILE A 144 3.40 1.55 -14.18
CA ILE A 144 4.43 0.53 -13.94
C ILE A 144 5.75 1.26 -13.70
N ILE A 145 6.30 1.11 -12.50
CA ILE A 145 7.61 1.66 -12.14
C ILE A 145 8.58 0.49 -12.01
N ASN A 146 9.53 0.42 -12.92
CA ASN A 146 10.52 -0.65 -12.91
C ASN A 146 11.63 -0.39 -11.90
N SER A 147 12.39 -1.45 -11.60
CA SER A 147 13.35 -1.54 -10.50
C SER A 147 14.39 -0.40 -10.48
N ASP A 148 14.88 -0.14 -9.29
CA ASP A 148 15.99 0.75 -9.00
C ASP A 148 15.72 2.23 -9.39
N SER A 149 14.46 2.61 -9.53
CA SER A 149 14.05 3.96 -9.93
C SER A 149 13.71 4.82 -8.71
N ASN A 150 14.00 6.11 -8.82
CA ASN A 150 13.69 7.10 -7.80
C ASN A 150 12.67 8.11 -8.32
N ILE A 151 11.57 8.28 -7.60
CA ILE A 151 10.53 9.25 -7.90
C ILE A 151 10.65 10.41 -6.91
N GLY A 152 10.89 11.59 -7.43
CA GLY A 152 11.04 12.83 -6.66
C GLY A 152 9.75 13.27 -5.98
N ALA A 153 9.89 14.08 -4.95
CA ALA A 153 8.77 14.61 -4.18
C ALA A 153 7.82 15.43 -5.09
N GLY A 154 6.51 15.26 -4.90
CA GLY A 154 5.52 16.00 -5.68
C GLY A 154 5.35 15.51 -7.12
N ALA A 155 5.93 14.38 -7.51
CA ALA A 155 5.73 13.83 -8.84
C ALA A 155 4.31 13.28 -9.01
N ILE A 156 3.69 13.56 -10.14
CA ILE A 156 2.30 13.19 -10.43
C ILE A 156 2.23 12.47 -11.77
N THR A 157 1.63 11.28 -11.79
CA THR A 157 1.19 10.65 -13.03
C THR A 157 -0.18 11.22 -13.42
N CYS A 158 -0.22 12.04 -14.45
CA CYS A 158 -1.46 12.62 -14.99
C CYS A 158 -2.15 11.56 -15.86
N ASN A 159 -2.78 10.58 -15.20
CA ASN A 159 -3.31 9.37 -15.83
C ASN A 159 -4.71 9.53 -16.44
N TYR A 160 -5.41 10.64 -16.18
CA TYR A 160 -6.78 10.89 -16.66
C TYR A 160 -6.82 12.08 -17.60
N ASP A 161 -7.36 11.90 -18.81
CA ASP A 161 -7.43 12.90 -19.88
C ASP A 161 -8.81 13.59 -19.97
N GLY A 162 -9.70 13.37 -19.01
CA GLY A 162 -11.07 13.85 -19.02
C GLY A 162 -12.08 12.79 -19.51
N PHE A 163 -11.63 11.76 -20.22
CA PHE A 163 -12.49 10.72 -20.80
C PHE A 163 -12.09 9.30 -20.32
N ARG A 164 -10.80 8.99 -20.33
CA ARG A 164 -10.26 7.68 -19.97
C ARG A 164 -8.96 7.78 -19.18
N LYS A 165 -8.58 6.66 -18.57
CA LYS A 165 -7.30 6.53 -17.87
C LYS A 165 -6.27 5.90 -18.78
N ASN A 166 -5.09 6.49 -18.78
CA ASN A 166 -3.95 6.11 -19.59
C ASN A 166 -2.79 5.67 -18.68
N LYS A 167 -1.89 4.86 -19.22
CA LYS A 167 -0.80 4.24 -18.47
C LYS A 167 0.50 5.02 -18.58
N THR A 168 1.23 5.11 -17.47
CA THR A 168 2.62 5.57 -17.43
C THR A 168 3.55 4.39 -17.16
N ILE A 169 4.62 4.25 -17.95
CA ILE A 169 5.66 3.24 -17.75
C ILE A 169 6.98 3.95 -17.49
N ILE A 170 7.59 3.68 -16.34
CA ILE A 170 8.92 4.20 -15.97
C ILE A 170 9.90 3.03 -16.01
N GLY A 171 10.94 3.14 -16.84
CA GLY A 171 11.99 2.15 -17.04
C GLY A 171 12.83 1.92 -15.78
N LYS A 172 13.76 0.96 -15.86
CA LYS A 172 14.72 0.70 -14.77
C LYS A 172 15.70 1.84 -14.58
N ASN A 173 16.20 2.02 -13.36
CA ASN A 173 17.26 3.02 -13.06
C ASN A 173 16.89 4.44 -13.51
N CYS A 174 15.62 4.81 -13.49
CA CYS A 174 15.19 6.15 -13.81
C CYS A 174 15.24 7.06 -12.58
N PHE A 175 15.61 8.31 -12.81
CA PHE A 175 15.51 9.38 -11.81
C PHE A 175 14.50 10.40 -12.28
N ILE A 176 13.37 10.49 -11.58
CA ILE A 176 12.34 11.49 -11.86
C ILE A 176 12.49 12.61 -10.83
N GLY A 177 12.73 13.82 -11.30
CA GLY A 177 12.91 15.00 -10.45
C GLY A 177 11.64 15.40 -9.70
N SER A 178 11.81 16.21 -8.68
CA SER A 178 10.68 16.69 -7.86
C SER A 178 9.71 17.54 -8.68
N ASN A 179 8.42 17.52 -8.30
CA ASN A 179 7.33 18.29 -8.95
C ASN A 179 7.22 18.04 -10.47
N THR A 180 7.55 16.82 -10.91
CA THR A 180 7.42 16.43 -12.32
C THR A 180 5.98 15.98 -12.59
N SER A 181 5.39 16.49 -13.69
CA SER A 181 4.09 16.02 -14.20
C SER A 181 4.33 15.06 -15.37
N LEU A 182 3.89 13.79 -15.20
CA LEU A 182 4.00 12.72 -16.18
C LEU A 182 2.65 12.54 -16.88
N VAL A 183 2.48 13.14 -18.07
CA VAL A 183 1.21 13.13 -18.80
C VAL A 183 1.08 11.84 -19.59
N ALA A 184 0.20 10.96 -19.14
CA ALA A 184 -0.04 9.67 -19.77
C ALA A 184 -0.93 9.80 -21.05
N PRO A 185 -0.77 8.88 -22.06
CA PRO A 185 0.12 7.71 -22.06
C PRO A 185 1.59 8.11 -22.19
N LEU A 186 2.47 7.47 -21.41
CA LEU A 186 3.87 7.87 -21.36
C LEU A 186 4.79 6.67 -21.10
N ASN A 187 5.89 6.58 -21.83
CA ASN A 187 6.94 5.59 -21.64
C ASN A 187 8.31 6.27 -21.48
N ILE A 188 8.86 6.18 -20.27
CA ILE A 188 10.20 6.68 -19.93
C ILE A 188 11.17 5.51 -20.01
N LYS A 189 12.15 5.56 -20.90
CA LYS A 189 13.12 4.49 -21.12
C LYS A 189 14.06 4.34 -19.92
N LYS A 190 14.62 3.13 -19.79
CA LYS A 190 15.63 2.78 -18.78
C LYS A 190 16.74 3.83 -18.69
N GLY A 191 17.13 4.21 -17.47
CA GLY A 191 18.25 5.11 -17.20
C GLY A 191 17.98 6.58 -17.47
N SER A 192 16.76 6.96 -17.80
CA SER A 192 16.40 8.36 -18.02
C SER A 192 16.49 9.19 -16.74
N VAL A 193 16.99 10.41 -16.86
CA VAL A 193 17.02 11.41 -15.80
C VAL A 193 16.10 12.56 -16.21
N VAL A 194 15.16 12.89 -15.36
CA VAL A 194 14.19 13.98 -15.56
C VAL A 194 14.45 15.07 -14.54
N GLY A 195 14.62 16.30 -15.01
CA GLY A 195 14.81 17.47 -14.16
C GLY A 195 13.57 17.80 -13.30
N ALA A 196 13.78 18.45 -12.18
CA ALA A 196 12.67 18.91 -11.33
C ALA A 196 11.78 19.93 -12.04
N GLY A 197 10.47 19.93 -11.74
CA GLY A 197 9.49 20.85 -12.31
C GLY A 197 9.14 20.60 -13.78
N THR A 198 9.59 19.50 -14.36
CA THR A 198 9.38 19.20 -15.78
C THR A 198 7.97 18.65 -16.02
N VAL A 199 7.36 19.07 -17.14
CA VAL A 199 6.14 18.44 -17.67
C VAL A 199 6.53 17.56 -18.86
N ILE A 200 6.28 16.26 -18.75
CA ILE A 200 6.59 15.28 -19.79
C ILE A 200 5.30 14.77 -20.41
N ASN A 201 5.13 15.02 -21.68
CA ASN A 201 3.96 14.62 -22.48
C ASN A 201 4.31 13.81 -23.74
N LYS A 202 5.57 13.37 -23.86
CA LYS A 202 6.07 12.52 -24.93
C LYS A 202 7.06 11.50 -24.37
N ASP A 203 7.12 10.34 -24.97
CA ASP A 203 8.07 9.29 -24.60
C ASP A 203 9.50 9.81 -24.55
N LEU A 204 10.24 9.43 -23.49
CA LEU A 204 11.65 9.78 -23.34
C LEU A 204 12.53 8.58 -23.65
N SER A 205 13.51 8.81 -24.55
CA SER A 205 14.63 7.90 -24.78
C SER A 205 15.88 8.39 -24.02
N LEU A 206 16.93 7.56 -23.94
CA LEU A 206 18.18 7.79 -23.18
C LEU A 206 18.93 9.11 -23.45
N ILE A 207 18.45 9.97 -24.34
CA ILE A 207 19.20 11.12 -24.87
C ILE A 207 18.61 12.48 -24.43
N HIS A 208 17.64 12.51 -23.52
CA HIS A 208 17.05 13.79 -23.12
C HIS A 208 17.41 14.11 -21.68
N ILE A 209 18.28 15.03 -21.55
CA ILE A 209 18.64 15.73 -20.32
C ILE A 209 17.61 16.82 -20.04
#